data_da3437e9697074ec0b3e4e6909a4e082
#
_entry.id   da3437e9697074ec0b3e4e6909a4e082
#
_cell.length_a   1.000
_cell.length_b   1.000
_cell.length_c   1.000
_cell.angle_alpha   90.00
_cell.angle_beta   90.00
_cell.angle_gamma   90.00
#
_symmetry.space_group_name_H-M   'P 1'
#
loop_
_entity.id
_entity.type
_entity.pdbx_description
1 polymer ?
#
loop_
_entity_poly.entity_id
_entity_poly.type
_entity_poly.pdbx_seq_one_letter_code
_entity_poly.pdbx_strand_id
1 'polypeptide(L)'
;QQQTLAGLDTLNVLCIDNDAPYVYQKDGEPAGMLIAILDDFAERTELNLSYTFCEDRTQAREYLTNGSYDMRIGAPLTSGTCAELGFINSAPVIQSVLAYVQNPTSSGSGTIAVMSGIEELINTEGYDNTLIFDNTNECIQAVESKKADLAAGDRSVMEYYIYDNGSTLVTSLIPGQTQNVSIAVSRETDATLLAVLNNYIYSISEADLAGYLSRGNLHSDSFSLLLFTRRHPAQAILSKIVVMAVLALVNFLPANRAAKQRVAMQEQHNTQLKEALQIAREA
;
A
#
# COMPACT_ATOMS: atom_id res chain seq x y z
N GLN A 1 34.79 12.07 -9.76
CA GLN A 1 33.99 11.08 -9.02
C GLN A 1 33.65 9.84 -9.87
N GLN A 2 33.41 9.98 -11.19
CA GLN A 2 33.17 8.86 -12.10
C GLN A 2 34.36 7.88 -12.21
N GLN A 3 35.60 8.34 -12.08
CA GLN A 3 36.77 7.47 -12.17
C GLN A 3 36.96 6.53 -10.97
N THR A 4 36.28 6.78 -9.86
CA THR A 4 36.51 6.06 -8.58
C THR A 4 35.64 4.79 -8.46
N LEU A 5 34.56 4.67 -9.24
CA LEU A 5 33.67 3.48 -9.25
C LEU A 5 33.93 2.55 -10.45
N ALA A 6 34.96 2.82 -11.24
CA ALA A 6 35.27 2.13 -12.51
C ALA A 6 35.63 0.63 -12.39
N GLY A 7 35.52 0.04 -11.22
CA GLY A 7 35.69 -1.41 -11.00
C GLY A 7 34.43 -2.13 -10.57
N LEU A 8 33.29 -1.42 -10.44
CA LEU A 8 32.00 -1.96 -10.04
C LEU A 8 31.05 -1.92 -11.22
N ASP A 9 30.94 -3.04 -11.97
CA ASP A 9 30.05 -3.10 -13.14
C ASP A 9 28.59 -3.31 -12.74
N THR A 10 28.35 -4.13 -11.73
CA THR A 10 26.99 -4.45 -11.26
C THR A 10 27.00 -4.57 -9.74
N LEU A 11 26.04 -3.91 -9.09
CA LEU A 11 25.79 -4.00 -7.65
C LEU A 11 24.59 -4.90 -7.36
N ASN A 12 24.77 -5.86 -6.47
CA ASN A 12 23.71 -6.75 -6.02
C ASN A 12 22.99 -6.12 -4.83
N VAL A 13 21.70 -5.90 -4.98
CA VAL A 13 20.85 -5.25 -3.97
C VAL A 13 19.87 -6.26 -3.41
N LEU A 14 19.99 -6.56 -2.11
CA LEU A 14 19.01 -7.38 -1.39
C LEU A 14 17.85 -6.50 -0.93
N CYS A 15 16.65 -6.83 -1.37
CA CYS A 15 15.42 -6.12 -1.08
C CYS A 15 14.55 -6.95 -0.14
N ILE A 16 14.14 -6.38 0.99
CA ILE A 16 13.11 -7.00 1.81
C ILE A 16 11.76 -6.45 1.33
N ASP A 17 10.93 -7.38 0.85
CA ASP A 17 9.58 -7.08 0.37
C ASP A 17 8.66 -6.67 1.53
N ASN A 18 7.44 -6.25 1.21
CA ASN A 18 6.42 -5.87 2.21
C ASN A 18 6.79 -4.65 3.08
N ASP A 19 7.65 -3.74 2.57
CA ASP A 19 8.00 -2.46 3.19
C ASP A 19 7.50 -1.27 2.36
N ALA A 20 6.35 -1.43 1.71
CA ALA A 20 5.72 -0.35 0.94
C ALA A 20 5.36 0.86 1.83
N PRO A 21 5.57 2.10 1.40
CA PRO A 21 5.89 2.54 0.05
C PRO A 21 7.39 2.59 -0.29
N TYR A 22 8.26 2.12 0.60
CA TYR A 22 9.72 2.24 0.44
C TYR A 22 10.30 1.18 -0.50
N VAL A 23 9.97 -0.10 -0.26
CA VAL A 23 10.44 -1.25 -1.04
C VAL A 23 9.33 -2.31 -1.11
N TYR A 24 8.96 -2.69 -2.32
CA TYR A 24 7.99 -3.76 -2.54
C TYR A 24 8.05 -4.23 -4.00
N GLN A 25 7.36 -5.33 -4.30
CA GLN A 25 7.14 -5.77 -5.67
C GLN A 25 5.75 -5.38 -6.16
N LYS A 26 5.69 -4.84 -7.37
CA LYS A 26 4.43 -4.57 -8.06
C LYS A 26 4.40 -5.33 -9.38
N ASP A 27 3.44 -6.24 -9.51
CA ASP A 27 3.31 -7.10 -10.69
C ASP A 27 4.60 -7.90 -11.02
N GLY A 28 5.40 -8.22 -9.97
CA GLY A 28 6.68 -8.92 -10.09
C GLY A 28 7.88 -8.02 -10.39
N GLU A 29 7.68 -6.71 -10.54
CA GLU A 29 8.74 -5.74 -10.80
C GLU A 29 9.11 -4.96 -9.52
N PRO A 30 10.40 -4.57 -9.35
CA PRO A 30 10.85 -3.73 -8.26
C PRO A 30 10.10 -2.40 -8.22
N ALA A 31 9.62 -2.00 -7.05
CA ALA A 31 8.90 -0.76 -6.87
C ALA A 31 9.17 -0.14 -5.49
N GLY A 32 8.89 1.15 -5.36
CA GLY A 32 9.04 1.89 -4.11
C GLY A 32 10.00 3.06 -4.21
N MET A 33 9.97 3.86 -3.15
CA MET A 33 10.80 5.07 -3.09
C MET A 33 12.30 4.76 -3.16
N LEU A 34 12.78 3.77 -2.40
CA LEU A 34 14.21 3.44 -2.36
C LEU A 34 14.68 2.80 -3.67
N ILE A 35 13.82 2.04 -4.35
CA ILE A 35 14.11 1.52 -5.70
C ILE A 35 14.31 2.68 -6.68
N ALA A 36 13.36 3.63 -6.72
CA ALA A 36 13.44 4.78 -7.63
C ALA A 36 14.67 5.67 -7.35
N ILE A 37 15.09 5.80 -6.10
CA ILE A 37 16.30 6.54 -5.71
C ILE A 37 17.57 5.80 -6.16
N LEU A 38 17.61 4.48 -5.99
CA LEU A 38 18.75 3.68 -6.43
C LEU A 38 18.86 3.62 -7.94
N ASP A 39 17.75 3.55 -8.68
CA ASP A 39 17.75 3.58 -10.13
C ASP A 39 18.30 4.92 -10.66
N ASP A 40 17.86 6.06 -10.09
CA ASP A 40 18.41 7.38 -10.46
C ASP A 40 19.90 7.52 -10.07
N PHE A 41 20.30 6.95 -8.91
CA PHE A 41 21.71 6.88 -8.51
C PHE A 41 22.52 6.07 -9.55
N ALA A 42 22.04 4.90 -9.93
CA ALA A 42 22.70 4.02 -10.90
C ALA A 42 22.84 4.68 -12.28
N GLU A 43 21.78 5.35 -12.76
CA GLU A 43 21.81 6.09 -14.01
C GLU A 43 22.87 7.19 -14.00
N ARG A 44 22.98 7.96 -12.89
CA ARG A 44 23.97 9.05 -12.73
C ARG A 44 25.41 8.57 -12.58
N THR A 45 25.60 7.36 -12.09
CA THR A 45 26.92 6.76 -11.84
C THR A 45 27.34 5.75 -12.89
N GLU A 46 26.48 5.48 -13.86
CA GLU A 46 26.69 4.46 -14.93
C GLU A 46 26.89 3.04 -14.37
N LEU A 47 26.27 2.74 -13.19
CA LEU A 47 26.28 1.43 -12.56
C LEU A 47 25.06 0.63 -12.98
N ASN A 48 25.18 -0.70 -12.97
CA ASN A 48 24.02 -1.59 -13.09
C ASN A 48 23.59 -2.08 -11.72
N LEU A 49 22.29 -2.24 -11.51
CA LEU A 49 21.73 -2.83 -10.29
C LEU A 49 21.05 -4.15 -10.58
N SER A 50 21.26 -5.12 -9.70
CA SER A 50 20.58 -6.42 -9.72
C SER A 50 19.80 -6.56 -8.42
N TYR A 51 18.47 -6.53 -8.49
CA TYR A 51 17.60 -6.64 -7.32
C TYR A 51 17.24 -8.09 -7.04
N THR A 52 17.44 -8.52 -5.79
CA THR A 52 16.99 -9.81 -5.28
C THR A 52 16.02 -9.58 -4.14
N PHE A 53 14.79 -10.05 -4.28
CA PHE A 53 13.76 -9.89 -3.25
C PHE A 53 13.70 -11.09 -2.32
N CYS A 54 13.46 -10.82 -1.05
CA CYS A 54 13.14 -11.80 -0.02
C CYS A 54 11.89 -11.35 0.76
N GLU A 55 11.13 -12.29 1.27
CA GLU A 55 9.82 -12.05 1.89
C GLU A 55 9.93 -11.39 3.28
N ASP A 56 10.99 -11.75 4.04
CA ASP A 56 11.17 -11.32 5.40
C ASP A 56 12.66 -11.25 5.81
N ARG A 57 12.89 -10.84 7.05
CA ARG A 57 14.25 -10.74 7.63
C ARG A 57 14.94 -12.08 7.83
N THR A 58 14.19 -13.16 8.03
CA THR A 58 14.73 -14.50 8.22
C THR A 58 15.29 -15.00 6.91
N GLN A 59 14.55 -14.87 5.83
CA GLN A 59 15.01 -15.19 4.48
C GLN A 59 16.17 -14.28 4.04
N ALA A 60 16.13 -12.98 4.41
CA ALA A 60 17.24 -12.07 4.15
C ALA A 60 18.56 -12.54 4.81
N ARG A 61 18.51 -13.04 6.05
CA ARG A 61 19.70 -13.62 6.72
C ARG A 61 20.23 -14.85 6.01
N GLU A 62 19.34 -15.71 5.53
CA GLU A 62 19.72 -16.88 4.74
C GLU A 62 20.41 -16.47 3.44
N TYR A 63 19.87 -15.49 2.72
CA TYR A 63 20.46 -14.97 1.49
C TYR A 63 21.83 -14.33 1.74
N LEU A 64 21.99 -13.56 2.82
CA LEU A 64 23.26 -12.96 3.21
C LEU A 64 24.31 -14.02 3.62
N THR A 65 23.89 -15.18 4.10
CA THR A 65 24.80 -16.27 4.44
C THR A 65 25.28 -17.02 3.18
N ASN A 66 24.42 -17.10 2.17
CA ASN A 66 24.65 -17.91 0.97
C ASN A 66 25.14 -17.10 -0.25
N GLY A 67 25.08 -15.77 -0.19
CA GLY A 67 25.42 -14.88 -1.30
C GLY A 67 26.10 -13.60 -0.84
N SER A 68 26.71 -12.90 -1.78
CA SER A 68 27.32 -11.59 -1.55
C SER A 68 26.41 -10.49 -2.10
N TYR A 69 26.05 -9.54 -1.27
CA TYR A 69 25.24 -8.38 -1.62
C TYR A 69 25.99 -7.09 -1.26
N ASP A 70 25.99 -6.16 -2.19
CA ASP A 70 26.66 -4.86 -2.02
C ASP A 70 25.80 -3.89 -1.23
N MET A 71 24.48 -4.01 -1.38
CA MET A 71 23.49 -3.16 -0.70
C MET A 71 22.32 -3.98 -0.17
N ARG A 72 21.65 -3.42 0.84
CA ARG A 72 20.38 -3.92 1.37
C ARG A 72 19.42 -2.77 1.60
N ILE A 73 18.15 -2.96 1.21
CA ILE A 73 17.05 -2.01 1.40
C ILE A 73 15.79 -2.71 1.91
N GLY A 74 14.88 -1.94 2.46
CA GLY A 74 13.65 -2.43 3.09
C GLY A 74 13.86 -2.93 4.51
N ALA A 75 12.80 -2.92 5.30
CA ALA A 75 12.75 -3.23 6.72
C ALA A 75 13.90 -2.57 7.52
N PRO A 76 13.64 -1.47 8.21
CA PRO A 76 14.65 -0.63 8.83
C PRO A 76 15.58 -1.43 9.73
N LEU A 77 16.86 -1.06 9.71
CA LEU A 77 17.89 -1.63 10.57
C LEU A 77 18.37 -0.58 11.57
N THR A 78 18.41 -0.96 12.85
CA THR A 78 19.20 -0.20 13.81
C THR A 78 20.68 -0.25 13.42
N SER A 79 21.47 0.73 13.84
CA SER A 79 22.90 0.75 13.54
C SER A 79 23.62 -0.50 14.08
N GLY A 80 23.16 -1.04 15.22
CA GLY A 80 23.68 -2.27 15.82
C GLY A 80 23.43 -3.49 14.92
N THR A 81 22.19 -3.74 14.59
CA THR A 81 21.79 -4.88 13.72
C THR A 81 22.44 -4.76 12.33
N CYS A 82 22.56 -3.54 11.79
CA CYS A 82 23.24 -3.31 10.53
C CYS A 82 24.72 -3.73 10.60
N ALA A 83 25.41 -3.35 11.68
CA ALA A 83 26.81 -3.71 11.90
C ALA A 83 27.02 -5.21 12.11
N GLU A 84 26.13 -5.89 12.81
CA GLU A 84 26.15 -7.35 13.02
C GLU A 84 26.02 -8.12 11.69
N LEU A 85 25.23 -7.58 10.75
CA LEU A 85 25.06 -8.17 9.42
C LEU A 85 26.18 -7.80 8.44
N GLY A 86 27.22 -7.07 8.88
CA GLY A 86 28.34 -6.67 8.03
C GLY A 86 28.06 -5.45 7.13
N PHE A 87 27.02 -4.67 7.44
CA PHE A 87 26.63 -3.48 6.69
C PHE A 87 26.88 -2.19 7.45
N ILE A 88 26.81 -1.08 6.73
CA ILE A 88 26.84 0.30 7.25
C ILE A 88 25.67 1.05 6.64
N ASN A 89 24.84 1.70 7.44
CA ASN A 89 23.78 2.55 6.94
C ASN A 89 24.35 3.79 6.24
N SER A 90 23.76 4.17 5.12
CA SER A 90 23.98 5.46 4.47
C SER A 90 23.44 6.61 5.36
N ALA A 91 23.67 7.85 4.93
CA ALA A 91 22.88 8.97 5.39
C ALA A 91 21.38 8.65 5.25
N PRO A 92 20.52 9.15 6.17
CA PRO A 92 19.09 8.96 6.04
C PRO A 92 18.57 9.56 4.73
N VAL A 93 17.83 8.76 3.97
CA VAL A 93 17.08 9.26 2.81
C VAL A 93 15.88 10.07 3.27
N ILE A 94 15.19 9.58 4.28
CA ILE A 94 14.09 10.26 4.95
C ILE A 94 14.08 9.90 6.43
N GLN A 95 13.60 10.82 7.25
CA GLN A 95 13.26 10.55 8.65
C GLN A 95 11.75 10.37 8.74
N SER A 96 11.32 9.16 9.04
CA SER A 96 9.91 8.81 9.19
C SER A 96 9.48 8.89 10.65
N VAL A 97 8.23 9.24 10.90
CA VAL A 97 7.63 9.24 12.24
C VAL A 97 6.99 7.89 12.53
N LEU A 98 7.05 7.47 13.79
CA LEU A 98 6.37 6.28 14.25
C LEU A 98 4.90 6.58 14.62
N ALA A 99 4.03 5.62 14.42
CA ALA A 99 2.61 5.73 14.71
C ALA A 99 2.05 4.45 15.34
N TYR A 100 1.00 4.64 16.15
CA TYR A 100 0.11 3.57 16.54
C TYR A 100 -1.01 3.43 15.52
N VAL A 101 -1.45 2.19 15.32
CA VAL A 101 -2.63 1.81 14.52
C VAL A 101 -3.57 1.04 15.42
N GLN A 102 -4.84 1.45 15.45
CA GLN A 102 -5.84 0.83 16.31
C GLN A 102 -7.23 0.87 15.69
N ASN A 103 -8.13 0.07 16.22
CA ASN A 103 -9.55 0.19 15.89
C ASN A 103 -10.10 1.50 16.53
N PRO A 104 -10.90 2.30 15.82
CA PRO A 104 -11.50 3.54 16.38
C PRO A 104 -12.25 3.37 17.69
N THR A 105 -12.71 2.16 17.98
CA THR A 105 -13.48 1.84 19.18
C THR A 105 -12.66 1.15 20.27
N SER A 106 -11.36 0.90 20.04
CA SER A 106 -10.47 0.26 21.02
C SER A 106 -10.00 1.26 22.07
N SER A 107 -9.80 0.80 23.29
CA SER A 107 -9.14 1.58 24.35
C SER A 107 -7.63 1.70 24.14
N GLY A 108 -7.05 0.88 23.28
CA GLY A 108 -5.61 0.88 22.98
C GLY A 108 -4.72 0.37 24.12
N SER A 109 -5.30 -0.33 25.10
CA SER A 109 -4.56 -0.96 26.20
C SER A 109 -4.65 -2.49 26.07
N GLY A 110 -3.60 -3.19 26.45
CA GLY A 110 -3.53 -4.64 26.43
C GLY A 110 -2.41 -5.17 25.53
N THR A 111 -2.72 -5.73 24.38
CA THR A 111 -1.72 -6.35 23.49
C THR A 111 -1.29 -5.41 22.37
N ILE A 112 0.02 -5.19 22.25
CA ILE A 112 0.62 -4.42 21.15
C ILE A 112 1.30 -5.35 20.14
N ALA A 113 1.10 -5.10 18.86
CA ALA A 113 1.79 -5.76 17.74
C ALA A 113 2.89 -4.85 17.21
N VAL A 114 4.10 -5.37 17.06
CA VAL A 114 5.26 -4.64 16.51
C VAL A 114 6.01 -5.52 15.50
N MET A 115 6.62 -4.88 14.51
CA MET A 115 7.46 -5.58 13.58
C MET A 115 8.83 -5.87 14.22
N SER A 116 9.38 -7.05 13.99
CA SER A 116 10.73 -7.45 14.40
C SER A 116 11.78 -6.42 13.97
N GLY A 117 12.64 -6.00 14.89
CA GLY A 117 13.75 -5.05 14.69
C GLY A 117 13.38 -3.58 14.85
N ILE A 118 12.11 -3.25 15.12
CA ILE A 118 11.72 -1.90 15.55
C ILE A 118 11.18 -1.87 16.98
N GLU A 119 11.06 -3.04 17.62
CA GLU A 119 10.58 -3.18 19.01
C GLU A 119 11.43 -2.34 20.00
N GLU A 120 12.73 -2.20 19.72
CA GLU A 120 13.63 -1.37 20.54
C GLU A 120 13.33 0.13 20.46
N LEU A 121 12.66 0.56 19.36
CA LEU A 121 12.27 1.95 19.12
C LEU A 121 10.90 2.28 19.72
N ILE A 122 10.13 1.25 20.06
CA ILE A 122 8.78 1.39 20.59
C ILE A 122 8.79 1.12 22.09
N ASN A 123 8.36 2.09 22.89
CA ASN A 123 8.16 1.81 24.32
C ASN A 123 6.96 0.91 24.49
N THR A 124 7.22 -0.36 24.82
CA THR A 124 6.18 -1.37 25.09
C THR A 124 5.85 -1.50 26.58
N GLU A 125 6.47 -0.71 27.45
CA GLU A 125 6.15 -0.67 28.88
C GLU A 125 4.71 -0.18 29.09
N GLY A 126 3.93 -0.95 29.81
CA GLY A 126 2.51 -0.64 30.08
C GLY A 126 1.51 -1.41 29.22
N TYR A 127 1.97 -2.23 28.30
CA TYR A 127 1.12 -3.22 27.60
C TYR A 127 1.24 -4.58 28.25
N ASP A 128 0.13 -5.32 28.31
CA ASP A 128 0.09 -6.66 28.93
C ASP A 128 0.90 -7.68 28.14
N ASN A 129 0.89 -7.57 26.80
CA ASN A 129 1.62 -8.44 25.91
C ASN A 129 2.18 -7.68 24.70
N THR A 130 3.33 -8.14 24.20
CA THR A 130 3.92 -7.69 22.94
C THR A 130 3.98 -8.87 21.97
N LEU A 131 3.33 -8.72 20.82
CA LEU A 131 3.41 -9.67 19.71
C LEU A 131 4.38 -9.13 18.68
N ILE A 132 5.37 -9.95 18.31
CA ILE A 132 6.39 -9.60 17.31
C ILE A 132 6.05 -10.35 16.03
N PHE A 133 6.01 -9.63 14.90
CA PHE A 133 5.72 -10.15 13.57
C PHE A 133 6.87 -9.84 12.61
N ASP A 134 6.95 -10.58 11.52
CA ASP A 134 8.03 -10.43 10.54
C ASP A 134 7.84 -9.23 9.61
N ASN A 135 6.59 -8.76 9.44
CA ASN A 135 6.28 -7.60 8.60
C ASN A 135 5.13 -6.75 9.17
N THR A 136 5.04 -5.52 8.68
CA THR A 136 4.04 -4.54 9.12
C THR A 136 2.60 -4.95 8.79
N ASN A 137 2.39 -5.63 7.65
CA ASN A 137 1.05 -6.06 7.25
C ASN A 137 0.46 -7.08 8.24
N GLU A 138 1.28 -7.98 8.77
CA GLU A 138 0.87 -8.93 9.80
C GLU A 138 0.48 -8.22 11.12
N CYS A 139 1.21 -7.16 11.48
CA CYS A 139 0.84 -6.33 12.63
C CYS A 139 -0.55 -5.71 12.45
N ILE A 140 -0.84 -5.18 11.27
CA ILE A 140 -2.16 -4.60 10.94
C ILE A 140 -3.25 -5.67 10.97
N GLN A 141 -3.00 -6.84 10.38
CA GLN A 141 -3.94 -7.97 10.41
C GLN A 141 -4.21 -8.48 11.83
N ALA A 142 -3.20 -8.42 12.72
CA ALA A 142 -3.40 -8.78 14.12
C ALA A 142 -4.40 -7.83 14.82
N VAL A 143 -4.36 -6.54 14.51
CA VAL A 143 -5.34 -5.56 15.02
C VAL A 143 -6.72 -5.76 14.39
N GLU A 144 -6.80 -6.00 13.09
CA GLU A 144 -8.07 -6.27 12.39
C GLU A 144 -8.77 -7.52 12.93
N SER A 145 -7.99 -8.58 13.18
CA SER A 145 -8.48 -9.84 13.73
C SER A 145 -8.68 -9.84 15.24
N LYS A 146 -8.41 -8.70 15.91
CA LYS A 146 -8.50 -8.52 17.37
C LYS A 146 -7.55 -9.44 18.16
N LYS A 147 -6.46 -9.88 17.58
CA LYS A 147 -5.36 -10.55 18.27
C LYS A 147 -4.48 -9.55 19.02
N ALA A 148 -4.40 -8.31 18.52
CA ALA A 148 -3.79 -7.18 19.19
C ALA A 148 -4.77 -6.01 19.29
N ASP A 149 -4.62 -5.17 20.32
CA ASP A 149 -5.43 -3.98 20.53
C ASP A 149 -4.93 -2.82 19.68
N LEU A 150 -3.62 -2.78 19.47
CA LEU A 150 -2.95 -1.81 18.61
C LEU A 150 -1.70 -2.41 17.95
N ALA A 151 -1.25 -1.78 16.88
CA ALA A 151 0.05 -2.03 16.28
C ALA A 151 0.88 -0.74 16.30
N ALA A 152 2.22 -0.86 16.33
CA ALA A 152 3.12 0.27 16.25
C ALA A 152 4.19 0.04 15.20
N GLY A 153 4.51 1.10 14.44
CA GLY A 153 5.51 1.03 13.38
C GLY A 153 5.66 2.34 12.60
N ASP A 154 6.31 2.26 11.46
CA ASP A 154 6.45 3.37 10.53
C ASP A 154 5.09 3.84 10.03
N ARG A 155 4.82 5.13 10.20
CA ARG A 155 3.53 5.70 9.79
C ARG A 155 3.23 5.49 8.31
N SER A 156 4.19 5.75 7.44
CA SER A 156 3.97 5.67 5.99
C SER A 156 3.68 4.25 5.55
N VAL A 157 4.40 3.27 6.13
CA VAL A 157 4.18 1.84 5.87
C VAL A 157 2.83 1.39 6.43
N MET A 158 2.50 1.79 7.67
CA MET A 158 1.20 1.48 8.28
C MET A 158 0.04 2.04 7.46
N GLU A 159 0.10 3.33 7.08
CA GLU A 159 -0.93 3.98 6.28
C GLU A 159 -1.08 3.35 4.91
N TYR A 160 0.03 2.91 4.29
CA TYR A 160 -0.01 2.19 3.02
C TYR A 160 -0.86 0.92 3.14
N TYR A 161 -0.56 0.04 4.10
CA TYR A 161 -1.29 -1.23 4.25
C TYR A 161 -2.72 -1.06 4.77
N ILE A 162 -2.98 -0.06 5.62
CA ILE A 162 -4.36 0.30 6.00
C ILE A 162 -5.17 0.67 4.75
N TYR A 163 -4.57 1.43 3.86
CA TYR A 163 -5.23 1.82 2.61
C TYR A 163 -5.40 0.63 1.68
N ASP A 164 -4.35 -0.12 1.45
CA ASP A 164 -4.32 -1.26 0.51
C ASP A 164 -5.30 -2.37 0.92
N ASN A 165 -5.33 -2.71 2.21
CA ASN A 165 -6.28 -3.67 2.77
C ASN A 165 -7.73 -3.15 2.84
N GLY A 166 -7.97 -1.87 2.54
CA GLY A 166 -9.28 -1.24 2.73
C GLY A 166 -9.74 -1.25 4.19
N SER A 167 -8.79 -1.16 5.11
CA SER A 167 -9.02 -1.18 6.54
C SER A 167 -9.69 0.10 7.04
N THR A 168 -10.43 0.00 8.14
CA THR A 168 -11.03 1.13 8.87
C THR A 168 -10.23 1.54 10.10
N LEU A 169 -9.07 0.95 10.31
CA LEU A 169 -8.17 1.30 11.39
C LEU A 169 -7.71 2.76 11.26
N VAL A 170 -7.39 3.36 12.39
CA VAL A 170 -6.92 4.76 12.46
C VAL A 170 -5.50 4.80 12.99
N THR A 171 -4.74 5.79 12.48
CA THR A 171 -3.37 6.07 12.91
C THR A 171 -3.34 7.20 13.91
N SER A 172 -2.45 7.11 14.90
CA SER A 172 -2.10 8.21 15.81
C SER A 172 -0.58 8.27 15.96
N LEU A 173 0.00 9.47 15.95
CA LEU A 173 1.45 9.64 16.03
C LEU A 173 1.98 9.24 17.41
N ILE A 174 3.18 8.67 17.45
CA ILE A 174 3.96 8.47 18.68
C ILE A 174 4.85 9.71 18.84
N PRO A 175 4.61 10.59 19.83
CA PRO A 175 5.32 11.85 19.95
C PRO A 175 6.82 11.64 20.13
N GLY A 176 7.62 12.38 19.33
CA GLY A 176 9.07 12.38 19.45
C GLY A 176 9.79 11.10 18.99
N GLN A 177 9.07 10.11 18.52
CA GLN A 177 9.68 8.88 18.00
C GLN A 177 9.73 8.90 16.48
N THR A 178 10.95 8.74 15.97
CA THR A 178 11.25 8.70 14.54
C THR A 178 12.22 7.57 14.23
N GLN A 179 12.20 7.11 13.00
CA GLN A 179 13.20 6.20 12.46
C GLN A 179 13.82 6.75 11.19
N ASN A 180 15.07 6.39 10.94
CA ASN A 180 15.76 6.74 9.72
C ASN A 180 15.52 5.63 8.68
N VAL A 181 15.05 6.01 7.51
CA VAL A 181 15.00 5.14 6.33
C VAL A 181 16.29 5.37 5.56
N SER A 182 17.14 4.36 5.50
CA SER A 182 18.50 4.42 4.94
C SER A 182 18.75 3.22 4.04
N ILE A 183 19.79 3.33 3.21
CA ILE A 183 20.30 2.24 2.39
C ILE A 183 21.51 1.65 3.11
N ALA A 184 21.51 0.36 3.37
CA ALA A 184 22.64 -0.31 3.99
C ALA A 184 23.64 -0.77 2.91
N VAL A 185 24.90 -0.43 3.06
CA VAL A 185 26.02 -0.78 2.15
C VAL A 185 26.92 -1.78 2.84
N SER A 186 27.32 -2.85 2.16
CA SER A 186 28.21 -3.87 2.67
C SER A 186 29.59 -3.28 3.01
N ARG A 187 30.18 -3.75 4.12
CA ARG A 187 31.56 -3.40 4.50
C ARG A 187 32.61 -4.01 3.60
N GLU A 188 32.24 -5.06 2.84
CA GLU A 188 33.13 -5.73 1.90
C GLU A 188 33.19 -4.99 0.56
N THR A 189 32.20 -4.16 0.27
CA THR A 189 32.16 -3.31 -0.93
C THR A 189 33.06 -2.09 -0.74
N ASP A 190 33.57 -1.51 -1.82
CA ASP A 190 34.43 -0.34 -1.79
C ASP A 190 33.82 0.79 -0.94
N ALA A 191 34.56 1.25 0.05
CA ALA A 191 34.14 2.36 0.94
C ALA A 191 33.80 3.64 0.17
N THR A 192 34.29 3.81 -1.06
CA THR A 192 34.00 4.92 -1.94
C THR A 192 32.51 4.92 -2.34
N LEU A 193 31.89 3.73 -2.48
CA LEU A 193 30.47 3.59 -2.82
C LEU A 193 29.60 4.29 -1.79
N LEU A 194 29.83 4.03 -0.50
CA LEU A 194 29.07 4.69 0.58
C LEU A 194 29.24 6.21 0.57
N ALA A 195 30.45 6.71 0.30
CA ALA A 195 30.72 8.14 0.25
C ALA A 195 30.00 8.80 -0.96
N VAL A 196 30.01 8.16 -2.13
CA VAL A 196 29.33 8.65 -3.34
C VAL A 196 27.82 8.60 -3.13
N LEU A 197 27.29 7.51 -2.58
CA LEU A 197 25.87 7.36 -2.27
C LEU A 197 25.39 8.45 -1.29
N ASN A 198 26.15 8.70 -0.21
CA ASN A 198 25.81 9.75 0.76
C ASN A 198 25.81 11.14 0.10
N ASN A 199 26.79 11.46 -0.74
CA ASN A 199 26.83 12.71 -1.48
C ASN A 199 25.61 12.85 -2.42
N TYR A 200 25.21 11.77 -3.06
CA TYR A 200 24.01 11.74 -3.88
C TYR A 200 22.76 11.99 -3.02
N ILE A 201 22.58 11.27 -1.90
CA ILE A 201 21.44 11.44 -0.98
C ILE A 201 21.33 12.90 -0.52
N TYR A 202 22.44 13.53 -0.12
CA TYR A 202 22.44 14.96 0.26
C TYR A 202 22.13 15.92 -0.90
N SER A 203 22.27 15.48 -2.15
CA SER A 203 21.94 16.29 -3.32
C SER A 203 20.47 16.20 -3.73
N ILE A 204 19.70 15.25 -3.18
CA ILE A 204 18.28 15.08 -3.49
C ILE A 204 17.53 16.28 -2.90
N SER A 205 16.79 17.00 -3.75
CA SER A 205 15.93 18.08 -3.29
C SER A 205 14.66 17.56 -2.62
N GLU A 206 14.03 18.38 -1.78
CA GLU A 206 12.72 18.02 -1.18
C GLU A 206 11.65 17.74 -2.24
N ALA A 207 11.70 18.44 -3.38
CA ALA A 207 10.78 18.22 -4.48
C ALA A 207 11.00 16.86 -5.16
N ASP A 208 12.28 16.47 -5.36
CA ASP A 208 12.60 15.14 -5.92
C ASP A 208 12.23 14.04 -4.94
N LEU A 209 12.49 14.24 -3.64
CA LEU A 209 12.08 13.28 -2.61
C LEU A 209 10.57 13.07 -2.57
N ALA A 210 9.79 14.15 -2.66
CA ALA A 210 8.34 14.06 -2.79
C ALA A 210 7.91 13.31 -4.06
N GLY A 211 8.65 13.50 -5.17
CA GLY A 211 8.44 12.76 -6.42
C GLY A 211 8.70 11.26 -6.28
N TYR A 212 9.78 10.87 -5.59
CA TYR A 212 10.08 9.46 -5.31
C TYR A 212 9.04 8.82 -4.38
N LEU A 213 8.61 9.52 -3.34
CA LEU A 213 7.53 9.08 -2.45
C LEU A 213 6.21 8.91 -3.21
N SER A 214 5.89 9.82 -4.12
CA SER A 214 4.70 9.73 -4.95
C SER A 214 4.74 8.50 -5.86
N ARG A 215 5.90 8.17 -6.43
CA ARG A 215 6.07 6.94 -7.23
C ARG A 215 5.94 5.68 -6.37
N GLY A 216 6.45 5.70 -5.13
CA GLY A 216 6.29 4.61 -4.16
C GLY A 216 4.85 4.45 -3.67
N ASN A 217 4.11 5.55 -3.56
CA ASN A 217 2.71 5.56 -3.11
C ASN A 217 1.69 5.35 -4.24
N LEU A 218 2.10 4.98 -5.44
CA LEU A 218 1.17 4.67 -6.52
C LEU A 218 0.25 3.49 -6.14
N HIS A 219 -0.61 3.75 -5.18
CA HIS A 219 -1.92 3.15 -5.21
C HIS A 219 -2.48 3.55 -6.56
N SER A 220 -2.60 2.58 -7.44
CA SER A 220 -3.28 2.77 -8.71
C SER A 220 -4.53 3.61 -8.42
N ASP A 221 -4.68 4.77 -9.08
CA ASP A 221 -5.91 5.59 -9.07
C ASP A 221 -7.12 4.81 -9.62
N SER A 222 -6.99 3.49 -9.74
CA SER A 222 -8.10 2.61 -10.06
C SER A 222 -9.08 2.66 -8.90
N PHE A 223 -10.21 3.34 -9.14
CA PHE A 223 -11.35 3.35 -8.23
C PHE A 223 -11.72 1.90 -7.89
N SER A 224 -11.33 1.44 -6.70
CA SER A 224 -11.72 0.13 -6.21
C SER A 224 -13.10 0.22 -5.58
N LEU A 225 -14.07 -0.38 -6.26
CA LEU A 225 -15.45 -0.46 -5.75
C LEU A 225 -15.50 -1.16 -4.38
N LEU A 226 -14.59 -2.11 -4.15
CA LEU A 226 -14.46 -2.84 -2.89
C LEU A 226 -14.01 -1.91 -1.76
N LEU A 227 -12.96 -1.11 -2.00
CA LEU A 227 -12.45 -0.14 -1.04
C LEU A 227 -13.49 0.94 -0.72
N PHE A 228 -14.19 1.44 -1.76
CA PHE A 228 -15.27 2.40 -1.57
C PHE A 228 -16.40 1.84 -0.71
N THR A 229 -16.82 0.58 -0.95
CA THR A 229 -17.90 -0.03 -0.16
C THR A 229 -17.51 -0.28 1.29
N ARG A 230 -16.25 -0.60 1.58
CA ARG A 230 -15.75 -0.77 2.95
C ARG A 230 -15.62 0.56 3.70
N ARG A 231 -15.08 1.59 3.05
CA ARG A 231 -14.87 2.91 3.69
C ARG A 231 -16.13 3.75 3.84
N HIS A 232 -17.10 3.57 2.92
CA HIS A 232 -18.33 4.36 2.88
C HIS A 232 -19.57 3.46 2.76
N PRO A 233 -19.86 2.60 3.75
CA PRO A 233 -20.94 1.62 3.64
C PRO A 233 -22.30 2.27 3.42
N ALA A 234 -22.59 3.40 4.06
CA ALA A 234 -23.85 4.12 3.87
C ALA A 234 -23.99 4.67 2.44
N GLN A 235 -22.93 5.23 1.87
CA GLN A 235 -22.93 5.75 0.49
C GLN A 235 -23.02 4.60 -0.53
N ALA A 236 -22.37 3.47 -0.25
CA ALA A 236 -22.44 2.27 -1.09
C ALA A 236 -23.86 1.68 -1.10
N ILE A 237 -24.55 1.65 0.03
CA ILE A 237 -25.96 1.23 0.09
C ILE A 237 -26.85 2.22 -0.68
N LEU A 238 -26.65 3.51 -0.48
CA LEU A 238 -27.41 4.55 -1.19
C LEU A 238 -27.23 4.47 -2.71
N SER A 239 -25.99 4.29 -3.17
CA SER A 239 -25.69 4.14 -4.61
C SER A 239 -26.37 2.89 -5.21
N LYS A 240 -26.37 1.76 -4.49
CA LYS A 240 -27.10 0.56 -4.91
C LYS A 240 -28.60 0.81 -5.01
N ILE A 241 -29.20 1.51 -4.06
CA ILE A 241 -30.63 1.84 -4.09
C ILE A 241 -30.94 2.74 -5.30
N VAL A 242 -30.12 3.75 -5.57
CA VAL A 242 -30.28 4.64 -6.73
C VAL A 242 -30.20 3.87 -8.04
N VAL A 243 -29.19 2.99 -8.20
CA VAL A 243 -29.04 2.15 -9.40
C VAL A 243 -30.25 1.24 -9.58
N MET A 244 -30.72 0.60 -8.52
CA MET A 244 -31.92 -0.26 -8.57
C MET A 244 -33.19 0.53 -8.93
N ALA A 245 -33.35 1.73 -8.41
CA ALA A 245 -34.47 2.61 -8.75
C ALA A 245 -34.45 3.04 -10.23
N VAL A 246 -33.25 3.38 -10.75
CA VAL A 246 -33.09 3.72 -12.17
C VAL A 246 -33.41 2.52 -13.06
N LEU A 247 -32.90 1.34 -12.74
CA LEU A 247 -33.18 0.11 -13.47
C LEU A 247 -34.69 -0.24 -13.44
N ALA A 248 -35.35 -0.07 -12.31
CA ALA A 248 -36.79 -0.28 -12.19
C ALA A 248 -37.56 0.72 -13.07
N LEU A 249 -37.19 2.00 -13.08
CA LEU A 249 -37.80 3.02 -13.95
C LEU A 249 -37.62 2.71 -15.44
N VAL A 250 -36.41 2.33 -15.86
CA VAL A 250 -36.09 1.98 -17.25
C VAL A 250 -36.92 0.78 -17.73
N ASN A 251 -37.15 -0.21 -16.88
CA ASN A 251 -37.98 -1.38 -17.22
C ASN A 251 -39.48 -1.08 -17.13
N PHE A 252 -39.93 -0.29 -16.16
CA PHE A 252 -41.33 -0.01 -15.91
C PHE A 252 -41.95 0.95 -16.94
N LEU A 253 -41.20 1.96 -17.38
CA LEU A 253 -41.68 2.96 -18.33
C LEU A 253 -42.12 2.37 -19.69
N PRO A 254 -41.31 1.54 -20.38
CA PRO A 254 -41.74 0.93 -21.64
C PRO A 254 -42.86 -0.11 -21.46
N ALA A 255 -42.82 -0.88 -20.37
CA ALA A 255 -43.90 -1.84 -20.07
C ALA A 255 -45.25 -1.14 -19.85
N ASN A 256 -45.24 0.01 -19.13
CA ASN A 256 -46.45 0.80 -18.88
C ASN A 256 -46.95 1.49 -20.17
N ARG A 257 -46.06 1.91 -21.08
CA ARG A 257 -46.45 2.42 -22.41
C ARG A 257 -47.04 1.34 -23.27
N ALA A 258 -46.46 0.15 -23.30
CA ALA A 258 -47.01 -0.99 -24.06
C ALA A 258 -48.38 -1.46 -23.51
N ALA A 259 -48.54 -1.47 -22.18
CA ALA A 259 -49.84 -1.78 -21.57
C ALA A 259 -50.93 -0.76 -21.94
N LYS A 260 -50.62 0.54 -21.87
CA LYS A 260 -51.55 1.60 -22.29
C LYS A 260 -51.96 1.50 -23.79
N GLN A 261 -50.98 1.18 -24.65
CA GLN A 261 -51.25 0.96 -26.08
C GLN A 261 -52.19 -0.24 -26.34
N ARG A 262 -52.01 -1.34 -25.61
CA ARG A 262 -52.87 -2.52 -25.71
C ARG A 262 -54.28 -2.21 -25.27
N VAL A 263 -54.48 -1.50 -24.18
CA VAL A 263 -55.80 -1.07 -23.69
C VAL A 263 -56.46 -0.16 -24.70
N ALA A 264 -55.78 0.85 -25.25
CA ALA A 264 -56.33 1.74 -26.27
C ALA A 264 -56.73 0.97 -27.55
N MET A 265 -55.93 0.01 -28.02
CA MET A 265 -56.26 -0.83 -29.17
C MET A 265 -57.51 -1.68 -28.91
N GLN A 266 -57.64 -2.23 -27.71
CA GLN A 266 -58.77 -3.07 -27.32
C GLN A 266 -60.08 -2.25 -27.23
N GLU A 267 -60.03 -1.01 -26.75
CA GLU A 267 -61.14 -0.08 -26.74
C GLU A 267 -61.58 0.30 -28.15
N GLN A 268 -60.64 0.57 -29.07
CA GLN A 268 -60.97 0.85 -30.48
C GLN A 268 -61.64 -0.39 -31.15
N HIS A 269 -61.08 -1.57 -30.92
CA HIS A 269 -61.68 -2.80 -31.48
C HIS A 269 -63.09 -3.05 -30.94
N ASN A 270 -63.34 -2.85 -29.65
CA ASN A 270 -64.65 -3.00 -29.04
C ASN A 270 -65.64 -1.96 -29.58
N THR A 271 -65.20 -0.72 -29.88
CA THR A 271 -66.07 0.30 -30.48
C THR A 271 -66.45 -0.06 -31.91
N GLN A 272 -65.49 -0.50 -32.72
CA GLN A 272 -65.78 -0.98 -34.09
C GLN A 272 -66.71 -2.20 -34.11
N LEU A 273 -66.60 -3.10 -33.15
CA LEU A 273 -67.47 -4.28 -33.03
C LEU A 273 -68.90 -3.84 -32.68
N LYS A 274 -69.08 -2.87 -31.80
CA LYS A 274 -70.39 -2.30 -31.44
C LYS A 274 -71.05 -1.62 -32.63
N GLU A 275 -70.30 -0.81 -33.40
CA GLU A 275 -70.78 -0.16 -34.61
C GLU A 275 -71.21 -1.19 -35.68
N ALA A 276 -70.37 -2.20 -35.91
CA ALA A 276 -70.70 -3.29 -36.86
C ALA A 276 -71.94 -4.09 -36.45
N LEU A 277 -72.14 -4.35 -35.15
CA LEU A 277 -73.34 -5.00 -34.61
C LEU A 277 -74.58 -4.13 -34.73
N GLN A 278 -74.45 -2.83 -34.61
CA GLN A 278 -75.58 -1.90 -34.78
C GLN A 278 -76.05 -1.84 -36.25
N ILE A 279 -75.08 -1.73 -37.18
CA ILE A 279 -75.37 -1.76 -38.62
C ILE A 279 -76.02 -3.11 -39.01
N ALA A 280 -75.58 -4.25 -38.46
CA ALA A 280 -76.13 -5.54 -38.71
C ALA A 280 -77.55 -5.74 -38.09
N ARG A 281 -77.96 -4.91 -37.14
CA ARG A 281 -79.33 -4.94 -36.55
C ARG A 281 -80.31 -4.04 -37.30
N GLU A 282 -79.81 -3.06 -38.04
CA GLU A 282 -80.64 -2.12 -38.81
C GLU A 282 -80.86 -2.56 -40.27
N ALA A 283 -80.16 -3.61 -40.74
CA ALA A 283 -80.30 -4.27 -42.01
C ALA A 283 -81.22 -5.49 -41.89
#